data_5c97969a9ea3963e52d680a7a0b32e3f
#
_entry.id   5c97969a9ea3963e52d680a7a0b32e3f
#
_cell.length_a   1.000
_cell.length_b   1.000
_cell.length_c   1.000
_cell.angle_alpha   90.00
_cell.angle_beta   90.00
_cell.angle_gamma   90.00
#
_symmetry.space_group_name_H-M   'P 1'
#
loop_
_entity.id
_entity.type
_entity.pdbx_description
1 polymer ?
#
loop_
_entity_poly.entity_id
_entity_poly.type
_entity_poly.pdbx_seq_one_letter_code
_entity_poly.pdbx_strand_id
1 'polypeptide(L)'
;MVIIPDLKPTQRLHVFDLVEEAGFDVTDWVESSNDPRGPKANPKYCYEWSFIQSGKLVILNLWYSAMREEGGLIVQRGNFREDAEYHRTMTRKSSWAKRALRSDDALQIALRDNLPVRVIINDGKQRSRDDPELRPSKVTARELDPVPWTITGYDWKTGQHELTRGIFAQPCVDQFDLDLADKAEPQRTEVTSTPFIRDPAVRRRVLLRSKGKCELCGRQGFEMASGALYLETHHVIPLALGGPDKDSNVVALCADDHRRAHFALARDEIAERLKTIART
;
A
#
# COMPACT_ATOMS: atom_id res chain seq x y z
N MET A 1 -6.43 19.61 17.78
CA MET A 1 -5.82 19.36 16.44
C MET A 1 -4.34 19.68 16.61
N VAL A 2 -3.49 18.67 16.58
CA VAL A 2 -2.04 18.87 16.66
C VAL A 2 -1.61 19.52 15.35
N ILE A 3 -1.02 20.71 15.43
CA ILE A 3 -0.45 21.39 14.26
C ILE A 3 0.91 20.74 14.03
N ILE A 4 1.15 20.21 12.83
CA ILE A 4 2.45 19.72 12.38
C ILE A 4 3.05 20.83 11.50
N PRO A 5 3.74 21.84 12.10
CA PRO A 5 4.04 23.09 11.40
C PRO A 5 4.88 22.90 10.14
N ASP A 6 5.85 21.99 10.21
CA ASP A 6 6.82 21.74 9.12
C ASP A 6 6.21 20.98 7.93
N LEU A 7 4.96 20.53 8.04
CA LEU A 7 4.28 19.77 7.00
C LEU A 7 3.16 20.54 6.30
N LYS A 8 2.79 21.70 6.86
CA LYS A 8 1.69 22.49 6.31
C LYS A 8 2.13 23.23 5.06
N PRO A 9 1.50 22.98 3.90
CA PRO A 9 1.84 23.70 2.67
C PRO A 9 1.62 25.20 2.81
N THR A 10 2.53 25.98 2.27
CA THR A 10 2.51 27.45 2.28
C THR A 10 2.31 28.04 0.89
N GLN A 11 2.62 27.29 -0.17
CA GLN A 11 2.57 27.74 -1.55
C GLN A 11 1.44 27.04 -2.31
N ARG A 12 0.93 27.71 -3.35
CA ARG A 12 -0.04 27.14 -4.26
C ARG A 12 0.60 26.74 -5.57
N LEU A 13 1.27 25.60 -5.58
CA LEU A 13 1.93 25.04 -6.77
C LEU A 13 0.93 24.31 -7.67
N HIS A 14 1.23 24.13 -8.95
CA HIS A 14 0.41 23.35 -9.85
C HIS A 14 0.64 21.85 -9.65
N VAL A 15 -0.42 21.06 -9.78
CA VAL A 15 -0.32 19.59 -9.68
C VAL A 15 0.66 19.03 -10.72
N PHE A 16 0.67 19.61 -11.93
CA PHE A 16 1.63 19.26 -12.99
C PHE A 16 3.06 19.29 -12.50
N ASP A 17 3.50 20.44 -11.95
CA ASP A 17 4.86 20.63 -11.48
C ASP A 17 5.23 19.65 -10.35
N LEU A 18 4.29 19.41 -9.43
CA LEU A 18 4.50 18.52 -8.29
C LEU A 18 4.58 17.04 -8.68
N VAL A 19 3.79 16.59 -9.67
CA VAL A 19 3.90 15.20 -10.13
C VAL A 19 5.15 14.97 -10.96
N GLU A 20 5.59 15.97 -11.75
CA GLU A 20 6.87 15.95 -12.46
C GLU A 20 8.04 15.92 -11.48
N GLU A 21 8.03 16.78 -10.45
CA GLU A 21 9.01 16.81 -9.36
C GLU A 21 9.08 15.47 -8.61
N ALA A 22 7.94 14.82 -8.41
CA ALA A 22 7.89 13.48 -7.81
C ALA A 22 8.48 12.38 -8.70
N GLY A 23 8.81 12.67 -9.95
CA GLY A 23 9.40 11.76 -10.93
C GLY A 23 8.37 11.04 -11.80
N PHE A 24 7.13 11.53 -11.86
CA PHE A 24 6.09 11.01 -12.76
C PHE A 24 6.36 11.47 -14.20
N ASP A 25 6.12 10.60 -15.19
CA ASP A 25 6.19 10.98 -16.61
C ASP A 25 4.94 11.78 -17.01
N VAL A 26 5.14 13.04 -17.35
CA VAL A 26 4.09 13.96 -17.73
C VAL A 26 3.91 14.12 -19.25
N THR A 27 4.59 13.30 -20.05
CA THR A 27 4.56 13.39 -21.53
C THR A 27 3.13 13.32 -22.07
N ASP A 28 2.35 12.29 -21.67
CA ASP A 28 0.93 12.16 -22.06
C ASP A 28 0.07 13.36 -21.60
N TRP A 29 0.44 13.99 -20.50
CA TRP A 29 -0.23 15.18 -20.00
C TRP A 29 0.00 16.38 -20.91
N VAL A 30 1.24 16.55 -21.39
CA VAL A 30 1.61 17.62 -22.33
C VAL A 30 0.94 17.38 -23.69
N GLU A 31 1.09 16.18 -24.24
CA GLU A 31 0.61 15.83 -25.57
C GLU A 31 -0.93 15.84 -25.66
N SER A 32 -1.63 15.47 -24.60
CA SER A 32 -3.10 15.48 -24.55
C SER A 32 -3.71 16.84 -24.20
N SER A 33 -2.90 17.89 -24.00
CA SER A 33 -3.38 19.21 -23.64
C SER A 33 -3.73 20.05 -24.88
N ASN A 34 -5.03 20.27 -25.10
CA ASN A 34 -5.54 21.25 -26.08
C ASN A 34 -5.94 22.59 -25.42
N ASP A 35 -5.65 22.78 -24.13
CA ASP A 35 -6.00 24.01 -23.40
C ASP A 35 -4.98 25.11 -23.75
N PRO A 36 -5.41 26.28 -24.20
CA PRO A 36 -4.50 27.40 -24.54
C PRO A 36 -3.68 27.91 -23.34
N ARG A 37 -4.07 27.55 -22.11
CA ARG A 37 -3.33 27.82 -20.88
C ARG A 37 -2.21 26.80 -20.62
N GLY A 38 -2.03 25.81 -21.51
CA GLY A 38 -1.02 24.78 -21.45
C GLY A 38 -1.34 23.58 -20.56
N PRO A 39 -0.40 22.64 -20.43
CA PRO A 39 -0.64 21.36 -19.77
C PRO A 39 -1.02 21.48 -18.29
N LYS A 40 -0.56 22.53 -17.61
CA LYS A 40 -0.88 22.77 -16.17
C LYS A 40 -2.36 22.98 -15.90
N ALA A 41 -3.14 23.35 -16.91
CA ALA A 41 -4.59 23.54 -16.84
C ALA A 41 -5.39 22.35 -17.38
N ASN A 42 -4.72 21.26 -17.81
CA ASN A 42 -5.38 20.10 -18.39
C ASN A 42 -6.36 19.46 -17.39
N PRO A 43 -7.69 19.53 -17.65
CA PRO A 43 -8.71 19.08 -16.70
C PRO A 43 -8.73 17.56 -16.53
N LYS A 44 -8.12 16.80 -17.44
CA LYS A 44 -7.99 15.33 -17.34
C LYS A 44 -7.17 14.94 -16.12
N TYR A 45 -6.19 15.76 -15.73
CA TYR A 45 -5.22 15.41 -14.70
C TYR A 45 -5.24 16.33 -13.47
N CYS A 46 -5.38 17.65 -13.66
CA CYS A 46 -5.21 18.63 -12.57
C CYS A 46 -6.21 18.49 -11.42
N TYR A 47 -7.25 17.69 -11.57
CA TYR A 47 -8.25 17.37 -10.54
C TYR A 47 -8.15 15.94 -10.01
N GLU A 48 -7.21 15.12 -10.48
CA GLU A 48 -7.05 13.74 -10.00
C GLU A 48 -6.53 13.72 -8.55
N TRP A 49 -6.90 12.67 -7.81
CA TRP A 49 -6.52 12.48 -6.41
C TRP A 49 -5.34 11.53 -6.25
N SER A 50 -5.03 10.80 -7.29
CA SER A 50 -3.89 9.89 -7.34
C SER A 50 -3.36 9.76 -8.75
N PHE A 51 -2.06 9.42 -8.85
CA PHE A 51 -1.38 9.15 -10.11
C PHE A 51 -0.60 7.85 -9.97
N ILE A 52 -0.69 6.99 -10.97
CA ILE A 52 -0.06 5.67 -10.99
C ILE A 52 0.82 5.61 -12.22
N GLN A 53 2.10 5.41 -12.01
CA GLN A 53 3.03 5.03 -13.07
C GLN A 53 3.48 3.60 -12.82
N SER A 54 2.95 2.69 -13.64
CA SER A 54 3.21 1.25 -13.51
C SER A 54 4.71 0.95 -13.43
N GLY A 55 5.10 0.12 -12.47
CA GLY A 55 6.48 -0.27 -12.24
C GLY A 55 7.41 0.83 -11.71
N LYS A 56 6.91 2.04 -11.41
CA LYS A 56 7.74 3.16 -10.99
C LYS A 56 7.33 3.78 -9.66
N LEU A 57 6.16 4.37 -9.58
CA LEU A 57 5.68 5.05 -8.37
C LEU A 57 4.18 5.27 -8.35
N VAL A 58 3.67 5.58 -7.17
CA VAL A 58 2.32 6.09 -6.92
C VAL A 58 2.42 7.45 -6.25
N ILE A 59 1.56 8.40 -6.66
CA ILE A 59 1.42 9.71 -6.02
C ILE A 59 0.00 9.85 -5.51
N LEU A 60 -0.16 10.31 -4.28
CA LEU A 60 -1.44 10.57 -3.65
C LEU A 60 -1.58 12.06 -3.30
N ASN A 61 -2.74 12.63 -3.57
CA ASN A 61 -3.13 13.96 -3.09
C ASN A 61 -3.86 13.79 -1.76
N LEU A 62 -3.20 14.13 -0.64
CA LEU A 62 -3.76 14.01 0.70
C LEU A 62 -3.99 15.37 1.34
N TRP A 63 -4.96 15.43 2.27
CA TRP A 63 -5.26 16.65 3.00
C TRP A 63 -4.43 16.74 4.28
N TYR A 64 -3.81 17.89 4.51
CA TYR A 64 -3.10 18.21 5.75
C TYR A 64 -4.00 18.00 6.98
N SER A 65 -5.27 18.39 6.88
CA SER A 65 -6.26 18.21 7.94
C SER A 65 -6.53 16.76 8.34
N ALA A 66 -6.20 15.79 7.49
CA ALA A 66 -6.34 14.36 7.76
C ALA A 66 -5.09 13.72 8.39
N MET A 67 -4.00 14.47 8.53
CA MET A 67 -2.75 14.00 9.10
C MET A 67 -2.76 14.13 10.62
N ARG A 68 -2.11 13.21 11.31
CA ARG A 68 -1.98 13.18 12.78
C ARG A 68 -0.55 12.83 13.15
N GLU A 69 -0.11 13.34 14.28
CA GLU A 69 1.12 12.91 14.93
C GLU A 69 0.79 11.88 16.01
N GLU A 70 1.38 10.71 15.93
CA GLU A 70 1.18 9.62 16.86
C GLU A 70 2.52 8.94 17.15
N GLY A 71 2.96 9.00 18.41
CA GLY A 71 4.22 8.37 18.82
C GLY A 71 5.47 8.91 18.10
N GLY A 72 5.49 10.19 17.73
CA GLY A 72 6.59 10.79 16.96
C GLY A 72 6.55 10.52 15.46
N LEU A 73 5.52 9.81 14.97
CA LEU A 73 5.30 9.53 13.55
C LEU A 73 4.12 10.34 13.03
N ILE A 74 4.19 10.72 11.77
CA ILE A 74 3.07 11.35 11.08
C ILE A 74 2.31 10.30 10.31
N VAL A 75 1.04 10.14 10.64
CA VAL A 75 0.15 9.14 10.05
C VAL A 75 -1.07 9.78 9.38
N GLN A 76 -1.55 9.14 8.34
CA GLN A 76 -2.84 9.46 7.70
C GLN A 76 -3.64 8.16 7.58
N ARG A 77 -4.89 8.22 8.04
CA ARG A 77 -5.84 7.11 7.92
C ARG A 77 -7.05 7.53 7.11
N GLY A 78 -7.61 6.59 6.39
CA GLY A 78 -8.81 6.84 5.59
C GLY A 78 -9.39 5.58 4.97
N ASN A 79 -10.45 5.79 4.19
CA ASN A 79 -11.08 4.73 3.41
C ASN A 79 -11.64 5.32 2.11
N PHE A 80 -10.90 5.17 1.02
CA PHE A 80 -11.32 5.69 -0.27
C PHE A 80 -12.56 4.98 -0.84
N ARG A 81 -12.84 3.74 -0.44
CA ARG A 81 -14.07 3.03 -0.85
C ARG A 81 -15.30 3.64 -0.19
N GLU A 82 -15.21 4.01 1.09
CA GLU A 82 -16.27 4.74 1.77
C GLU A 82 -16.49 6.13 1.18
N ASP A 83 -15.42 6.83 0.82
CA ASP A 83 -15.51 8.12 0.13
C ASP A 83 -16.20 7.98 -1.24
N ALA A 84 -15.87 6.93 -1.99
CA ALA A 84 -16.51 6.65 -3.27
C ALA A 84 -18.02 6.38 -3.11
N GLU A 85 -18.39 5.58 -2.12
CA GLU A 85 -19.81 5.30 -1.82
C GLU A 85 -20.56 6.56 -1.41
N TYR A 86 -19.97 7.37 -0.53
CA TYR A 86 -20.52 8.67 -0.16
C TYR A 86 -20.72 9.57 -1.37
N HIS A 87 -19.75 9.66 -2.29
CA HIS A 87 -19.88 10.48 -3.47
C HIS A 87 -20.88 9.95 -4.48
N ARG A 88 -21.07 8.64 -4.55
CA ARG A 88 -22.08 8.02 -5.41
C ARG A 88 -23.49 8.26 -4.91
N THR A 89 -23.72 8.11 -3.62
CA THR A 89 -25.05 8.14 -2.99
C THR A 89 -25.49 9.56 -2.62
N MET A 90 -24.66 10.26 -1.84
CA MET A 90 -25.05 11.54 -1.22
C MET A 90 -24.80 12.73 -2.16
N THR A 91 -23.66 12.78 -2.83
CA THR A 91 -23.33 13.94 -3.68
C THR A 91 -23.75 13.78 -5.12
N ARG A 92 -24.00 12.54 -5.55
CA ARG A 92 -24.28 12.17 -6.95
C ARG A 92 -23.19 12.66 -7.93
N LYS A 93 -21.96 12.86 -7.46
CA LYS A 93 -20.80 13.28 -8.27
C LYS A 93 -19.99 12.05 -8.69
N SER A 94 -20.40 11.43 -9.80
CA SER A 94 -19.76 10.21 -10.33
C SER A 94 -18.25 10.36 -10.58
N SER A 95 -17.80 11.57 -10.99
CA SER A 95 -16.37 11.85 -11.19
C SER A 95 -15.57 11.78 -9.88
N TRP A 96 -16.15 12.22 -8.76
CA TRP A 96 -15.49 12.16 -7.44
C TRP A 96 -15.44 10.73 -6.92
N ALA A 97 -16.54 9.98 -7.07
CA ALA A 97 -16.56 8.56 -6.74
C ALA A 97 -15.48 7.77 -7.52
N LYS A 98 -15.34 8.05 -8.83
CA LYS A 98 -14.30 7.43 -9.66
C LYS A 98 -12.89 7.79 -9.19
N ARG A 99 -12.63 9.04 -8.78
CA ARG A 99 -11.32 9.46 -8.27
C ARG A 99 -10.99 8.78 -6.94
N ALA A 100 -11.97 8.66 -6.05
CA ALA A 100 -11.79 7.92 -4.81
C ALA A 100 -11.42 6.44 -5.07
N LEU A 101 -12.15 5.75 -5.97
CA LEU A 101 -11.81 4.37 -6.34
C LEU A 101 -10.41 4.26 -6.95
N ARG A 102 -10.01 5.18 -7.83
CA ARG A 102 -8.64 5.21 -8.38
C ARG A 102 -7.59 5.39 -7.29
N SER A 103 -7.89 6.14 -6.22
CA SER A 103 -6.97 6.26 -5.09
C SER A 103 -6.88 4.97 -4.27
N ASP A 104 -7.97 4.22 -4.13
CA ASP A 104 -7.95 2.88 -3.55
C ASP A 104 -7.13 1.91 -4.44
N ASP A 105 -7.37 1.92 -5.75
CA ASP A 105 -6.58 1.13 -6.72
C ASP A 105 -5.08 1.48 -6.65
N ALA A 106 -4.75 2.77 -6.48
CA ALA A 106 -3.38 3.23 -6.35
C ALA A 106 -2.68 2.63 -5.12
N LEU A 107 -3.37 2.57 -3.97
CA LEU A 107 -2.85 1.90 -2.76
C LEU A 107 -2.64 0.41 -3.00
N GLN A 108 -3.61 -0.26 -3.63
CA GLN A 108 -3.50 -1.69 -3.91
C GLN A 108 -2.35 -2.00 -4.88
N ILE A 109 -2.18 -1.18 -5.93
CA ILE A 109 -1.08 -1.32 -6.90
C ILE A 109 0.26 -1.07 -6.22
N ALA A 110 0.38 0.00 -5.40
CA ALA A 110 1.61 0.28 -4.66
C ALA A 110 1.99 -0.89 -3.74
N LEU A 111 1.03 -1.48 -3.05
CA LEU A 111 1.24 -2.65 -2.20
C LEU A 111 1.62 -3.89 -3.00
N ARG A 112 0.87 -4.22 -4.06
CA ARG A 112 1.09 -5.40 -4.87
C ARG A 112 2.45 -5.37 -5.58
N ASP A 113 2.80 -4.22 -6.14
CA ASP A 113 3.96 -4.08 -7.02
C ASP A 113 5.17 -3.45 -6.30
N ASN A 114 5.08 -3.23 -4.98
CA ASN A 114 6.11 -2.60 -4.13
C ASN A 114 6.59 -1.24 -4.65
N LEU A 115 5.66 -0.41 -5.07
CA LEU A 115 5.99 0.90 -5.61
C LEU A 115 6.16 1.91 -4.46
N PRO A 116 7.11 2.84 -4.61
CA PRO A 116 7.24 3.97 -3.68
C PRO A 116 5.99 4.85 -3.76
N VAL A 117 5.58 5.36 -2.60
CA VAL A 117 4.45 6.29 -2.48
C VAL A 117 4.97 7.69 -2.20
N ARG A 118 4.62 8.64 -3.05
CA ARG A 118 4.87 10.07 -2.87
C ARG A 118 3.56 10.77 -2.53
N VAL A 119 3.62 11.81 -1.75
CA VAL A 119 2.42 12.53 -1.29
C VAL A 119 2.51 14.02 -1.62
N ILE A 120 1.49 14.50 -2.31
CA ILE A 120 1.21 15.93 -2.46
C ILE A 120 0.26 16.31 -1.32
N ILE A 121 0.71 17.20 -0.45
CA ILE A 121 -0.08 17.66 0.69
C ILE A 121 -0.89 18.88 0.25
N ASN A 122 -2.20 18.82 0.45
CA ASN A 122 -3.11 19.92 0.16
C ASN A 122 -3.58 20.56 1.46
N ASP A 123 -3.66 21.88 1.49
CA ASP A 123 -4.30 22.64 2.57
C ASP A 123 -5.39 23.56 1.98
N GLY A 124 -6.35 23.93 2.83
CA GLY A 124 -7.46 24.78 2.45
C GLY A 124 -8.78 24.33 3.08
N LYS A 125 -9.88 24.66 2.43
CA LYS A 125 -11.21 24.26 2.91
C LYS A 125 -11.56 22.88 2.32
N GLN A 126 -11.35 21.85 3.11
CA GLN A 126 -11.83 20.51 2.75
C GLN A 126 -13.35 20.47 2.92
N ARG A 127 -14.00 19.76 2.00
CA ARG A 127 -15.43 19.50 2.09
C ARG A 127 -15.74 18.69 3.36
N SER A 128 -16.75 19.12 4.11
CA SER A 128 -17.32 18.35 5.20
C SER A 128 -18.46 17.46 4.69
N ARG A 129 -18.60 16.26 5.23
CA ARG A 129 -19.77 15.39 5.02
C ARG A 129 -21.04 16.00 5.61
N ASP A 130 -20.88 16.88 6.60
CA ASP A 130 -21.96 17.58 7.30
C ASP A 130 -22.36 18.90 6.62
N ASP A 131 -21.71 19.29 5.50
CA ASP A 131 -22.07 20.50 4.77
C ASP A 131 -23.34 20.26 3.93
N PRO A 132 -24.49 20.86 4.31
CA PRO A 132 -25.75 20.65 3.62
C PRO A 132 -25.74 21.18 2.17
N GLU A 133 -24.89 22.17 1.87
CA GLU A 133 -24.78 22.75 0.54
C GLU A 133 -23.84 21.91 -0.36
N LEU A 134 -23.18 20.89 0.18
CA LEU A 134 -22.30 20.01 -0.56
C LEU A 134 -21.26 20.76 -1.42
N ARG A 135 -20.72 21.86 -0.88
CA ARG A 135 -19.71 22.68 -1.58
C ARG A 135 -18.45 21.89 -1.88
N PRO A 136 -17.82 22.09 -3.03
CA PRO A 136 -16.56 21.43 -3.34
C PRO A 136 -15.44 21.91 -2.43
N SER A 137 -14.45 21.04 -2.18
CA SER A 137 -13.21 21.42 -1.50
C SER A 137 -12.49 22.50 -2.29
N LYS A 138 -11.86 23.44 -1.58
CA LYS A 138 -11.05 24.53 -2.17
C LYS A 138 -9.63 24.41 -1.62
N VAL A 139 -8.70 24.01 -2.47
CA VAL A 139 -7.28 23.99 -2.15
C VAL A 139 -6.72 25.40 -2.25
N THR A 140 -6.09 25.89 -1.18
CA THR A 140 -5.44 27.19 -1.11
C THR A 140 -3.93 27.08 -1.20
N ALA A 141 -3.35 25.99 -0.70
CA ALA A 141 -1.94 25.67 -0.79
C ALA A 141 -1.73 24.19 -1.06
N ARG A 142 -0.64 23.84 -1.74
CA ARG A 142 -0.20 22.47 -1.94
C ARG A 142 1.29 22.41 -2.24
N GLU A 143 1.93 21.38 -1.73
CA GLU A 143 3.36 21.12 -1.93
C GLU A 143 3.61 19.60 -1.98
N LEU A 144 4.66 19.19 -2.67
CA LEU A 144 5.16 17.81 -2.61
C LEU A 144 5.90 17.60 -1.29
N ASP A 145 5.52 16.57 -0.53
CA ASP A 145 6.34 16.18 0.61
C ASP A 145 7.66 15.59 0.12
N PRO A 146 8.82 16.16 0.52
CA PRO A 146 10.12 15.62 0.14
C PRO A 146 10.36 14.22 0.73
N VAL A 147 9.71 13.89 1.84
CA VAL A 147 9.85 12.59 2.53
C VAL A 147 8.85 11.59 1.95
N PRO A 148 9.30 10.39 1.58
CA PRO A 148 8.38 9.35 1.10
C PRO A 148 7.45 8.86 2.20
N TRP A 149 6.31 8.31 1.78
CA TRP A 149 5.31 7.71 2.65
C TRP A 149 5.23 6.21 2.40
N THR A 150 4.86 5.47 3.43
CA THR A 150 4.67 4.03 3.36
C THR A 150 3.26 3.66 3.77
N ILE A 151 2.64 2.74 3.04
CA ILE A 151 1.37 2.14 3.42
C ILE A 151 1.67 1.14 4.54
N THR A 152 1.41 1.53 5.79
CA THR A 152 1.70 0.73 6.99
C THR A 152 0.53 -0.16 7.39
N GLY A 153 -0.66 0.08 6.82
CA GLY A 153 -1.82 -0.77 7.02
C GLY A 153 -2.78 -0.66 5.84
N TYR A 154 -3.35 -1.80 5.42
CA TYR A 154 -4.41 -1.85 4.42
C TYR A 154 -5.29 -3.07 4.64
N ASP A 155 -6.57 -2.86 4.88
CA ASP A 155 -7.57 -3.92 4.97
C ASP A 155 -8.16 -4.18 3.57
N TRP A 156 -7.84 -5.30 2.99
CA TRP A 156 -8.28 -5.69 1.64
C TRP A 156 -9.79 -5.87 1.53
N LYS A 157 -10.47 -6.18 2.63
CA LYS A 157 -11.93 -6.36 2.66
C LYS A 157 -12.66 -5.03 2.69
N THR A 158 -12.25 -4.13 3.56
CA THR A 158 -12.96 -2.86 3.80
C THR A 158 -12.39 -1.68 3.02
N GLY A 159 -11.09 -1.70 2.64
CA GLY A 159 -10.36 -0.57 2.05
C GLY A 159 -9.84 0.42 3.08
N GLN A 160 -9.95 0.11 4.39
CA GLN A 160 -9.33 0.91 5.44
C GLN A 160 -7.82 0.93 5.25
N HIS A 161 -7.22 2.11 5.27
CA HIS A 161 -5.78 2.25 5.07
C HIS A 161 -5.12 3.16 6.09
N GLU A 162 -3.83 2.94 6.26
CA GLU A 162 -2.92 3.78 7.03
C GLU A 162 -1.65 4.03 6.21
N LEU A 163 -1.27 5.30 6.10
CA LEU A 163 0.01 5.72 5.54
C LEU A 163 0.82 6.39 6.64
N THR A 164 2.12 6.11 6.67
CA THR A 164 3.06 6.71 7.64
C THR A 164 4.21 7.37 6.91
N ARG A 165 4.49 8.61 7.29
CA ARG A 165 5.57 9.44 6.73
C ARG A 165 6.93 8.99 7.24
N GLY A 166 7.91 8.91 6.33
CA GLY A 166 9.33 8.72 6.69
C GLY A 166 9.67 7.32 7.20
N ILE A 167 8.70 6.40 7.22
CA ILE A 167 9.02 5.00 7.43
C ILE A 167 9.36 4.43 6.06
N PHE A 168 10.59 3.97 5.92
CA PHE A 168 10.90 3.04 4.85
C PHE A 168 10.31 1.71 5.29
N ALA A 169 9.30 1.20 4.57
CA ALA A 169 8.92 -0.19 4.74
C ALA A 169 10.19 -1.00 4.48
N GLN A 170 10.75 -1.58 5.53
CA GLN A 170 11.76 -2.60 5.31
C GLN A 170 11.06 -3.69 4.51
N PRO A 171 11.46 -3.92 3.26
CA PRO A 171 10.81 -4.95 2.47
C PRO A 171 10.94 -6.26 3.23
N CYS A 172 9.81 -6.90 3.52
CA CYS A 172 9.82 -8.26 4.01
C CYS A 172 9.99 -9.16 2.79
N VAL A 173 11.02 -9.98 2.81
CA VAL A 173 11.29 -11.00 1.80
C VAL A 173 11.16 -12.37 2.42
N ASP A 174 10.77 -13.36 1.66
CA ASP A 174 10.74 -14.75 2.08
C ASP A 174 11.66 -15.61 1.21
N GLN A 175 11.72 -16.91 1.51
CA GLN A 175 12.56 -17.87 0.80
C GLN A 175 12.32 -17.91 -0.71
N PHE A 176 11.13 -17.51 -1.19
CA PHE A 176 10.79 -17.53 -2.62
C PHE A 176 11.23 -16.26 -3.35
N ASP A 177 11.37 -15.13 -2.64
CA ASP A 177 11.92 -13.90 -3.22
C ASP A 177 13.42 -14.03 -3.50
N LEU A 178 14.13 -14.83 -2.67
CA LEU A 178 15.55 -15.11 -2.86
C LEU A 178 15.81 -15.97 -4.11
N ASP A 179 14.92 -16.92 -4.41
CA ASP A 179 15.00 -17.77 -5.60
C ASP A 179 14.84 -16.99 -6.92
N LEU A 180 14.21 -15.82 -6.88
CA LEU A 180 14.05 -14.96 -8.06
C LEU A 180 15.29 -14.11 -8.36
N ALA A 181 16.13 -13.83 -7.36
CA ALA A 181 17.34 -13.01 -7.51
C ALA A 181 18.52 -13.79 -8.12
N ASP A 182 18.51 -15.12 -8.04
CA ASP A 182 19.65 -16.01 -8.39
C ASP A 182 19.41 -16.80 -9.69
N LYS A 183 18.66 -16.27 -10.64
CA LYS A 183 18.51 -16.89 -11.98
C LYS A 183 19.72 -16.65 -12.89
N ALA A 184 20.86 -17.20 -12.51
CA ALA A 184 21.84 -17.72 -13.44
C ALA A 184 21.45 -19.18 -13.69
N GLU A 185 21.15 -19.53 -14.95
CA GLU A 185 20.66 -20.79 -15.51
C GLU A 185 20.58 -22.01 -14.56
N PRO A 186 19.38 -22.50 -14.21
CA PRO A 186 19.24 -23.71 -13.41
C PRO A 186 19.51 -24.95 -14.24
N GLN A 187 20.44 -25.79 -13.79
CA GLN A 187 20.51 -27.19 -14.23
C GLN A 187 19.19 -27.87 -13.83
N ARG A 188 18.50 -28.44 -14.81
CA ARG A 188 17.25 -29.20 -14.63
C ARG A 188 17.54 -30.45 -13.79
N THR A 189 17.05 -30.47 -12.56
CA THR A 189 16.72 -31.70 -11.88
C THR A 189 15.25 -31.98 -12.13
N GLU A 190 14.92 -33.11 -12.77
CA GLU A 190 13.54 -33.55 -12.96
C GLU A 190 12.92 -33.84 -11.58
N VAL A 191 12.16 -32.89 -11.05
CA VAL A 191 11.27 -33.15 -9.92
C VAL A 191 9.90 -33.48 -10.49
N THR A 192 9.53 -34.75 -10.44
CA THR A 192 8.21 -35.29 -10.81
C THR A 192 7.14 -34.91 -9.79
N SER A 193 6.93 -33.64 -9.56
CA SER A 193 5.75 -33.11 -8.88
C SER A 193 5.32 -31.83 -9.59
N THR A 194 4.04 -31.76 -9.97
CA THR A 194 3.47 -30.56 -10.54
C THR A 194 3.62 -29.43 -9.51
N PRO A 195 4.44 -28.40 -9.77
CA PRO A 195 4.63 -27.34 -8.78
C PRO A 195 3.30 -26.59 -8.63
N PHE A 196 2.76 -26.53 -7.40
CA PHE A 196 1.64 -25.67 -7.10
C PHE A 196 2.05 -24.21 -7.37
N ILE A 197 1.34 -23.55 -8.28
CA ILE A 197 1.52 -22.12 -8.54
C ILE A 197 0.96 -21.40 -7.30
N ARG A 198 1.84 -20.74 -6.54
CA ARG A 198 1.47 -19.90 -5.41
C ARG A 198 1.24 -18.48 -5.89
N ASP A 199 0.20 -17.83 -5.40
CA ASP A 199 -0.09 -16.43 -5.72
C ASP A 199 0.89 -15.50 -4.97
N PRO A 200 1.80 -14.79 -5.65
CA PRO A 200 2.70 -13.85 -5.00
C PRO A 200 1.97 -12.74 -4.23
N ALA A 201 0.74 -12.42 -4.64
CA ALA A 201 -0.06 -11.41 -3.95
C ALA A 201 -0.53 -11.88 -2.57
N VAL A 202 -0.86 -13.17 -2.40
CA VAL A 202 -1.18 -13.76 -1.09
C VAL A 202 0.02 -13.66 -0.15
N ARG A 203 1.19 -14.13 -0.59
CA ARG A 203 2.44 -14.03 0.19
C ARG A 203 2.69 -12.61 0.66
N ARG A 204 2.63 -11.67 -0.25
CA ARG A 204 2.90 -10.28 0.04
C ARG A 204 1.92 -9.69 1.06
N ARG A 205 0.61 -9.96 0.93
CA ARG A 205 -0.38 -9.50 1.90
C ARG A 205 -0.10 -10.04 3.29
N VAL A 206 0.29 -11.31 3.40
CA VAL A 206 0.64 -11.95 4.67
C VAL A 206 1.90 -11.33 5.29
N LEU A 207 2.96 -11.10 4.51
CA LEU A 207 4.17 -10.44 5.00
C LEU A 207 3.89 -8.99 5.46
N LEU A 208 3.02 -8.27 4.76
CA LEU A 208 2.58 -6.93 5.19
C LEU A 208 1.75 -6.98 6.48
N ARG A 209 0.82 -7.93 6.59
CA ARG A 209 0.01 -8.15 7.79
C ARG A 209 0.88 -8.43 9.01
N SER A 210 1.94 -9.21 8.85
CA SER A 210 2.87 -9.56 9.92
C SER A 210 3.67 -8.39 10.47
N LYS A 211 3.77 -7.28 9.72
CA LYS A 211 4.58 -6.09 10.08
C LYS A 211 6.04 -6.45 10.43
N GLY A 212 6.61 -7.42 9.72
CA GLY A 212 7.97 -7.90 9.94
C GLY A 212 8.15 -8.77 11.18
N LYS A 213 7.07 -9.25 11.81
CA LYS A 213 7.11 -10.10 12.98
C LYS A 213 6.55 -11.49 12.70
N CYS A 214 7.14 -12.51 13.30
CA CYS A 214 6.59 -13.87 13.30
C CYS A 214 5.19 -13.87 13.94
N GLU A 215 4.18 -14.33 13.22
CA GLU A 215 2.80 -14.30 13.71
C GLU A 215 2.56 -15.37 14.83
N LEU A 216 3.45 -16.35 14.98
CA LEU A 216 3.36 -17.35 16.06
C LEU A 216 4.00 -16.89 17.37
N CYS A 217 5.26 -16.40 17.34
CA CYS A 217 6.01 -16.05 18.54
C CYS A 217 6.21 -14.54 18.74
N GLY A 218 5.84 -13.70 17.81
CA GLY A 218 5.98 -12.24 17.89
C GLY A 218 7.39 -11.71 17.68
N ARG A 219 8.42 -12.55 17.52
CA ARG A 219 9.79 -12.11 17.25
C ARG A 219 9.88 -11.42 15.89
N GLN A 220 10.66 -10.37 15.83
CA GLN A 220 10.99 -9.72 14.56
C GLN A 220 11.79 -10.67 13.67
N GLY A 221 11.53 -10.64 12.36
CA GLY A 221 12.37 -11.28 11.37
C GLY A 221 13.80 -10.76 11.46
N PHE A 222 14.78 -11.56 11.06
CA PHE A 222 16.16 -11.09 11.06
C PHE A 222 16.41 -10.14 9.87
N GLU A 223 17.28 -9.17 10.09
CA GLU A 223 17.69 -8.23 9.06
C GLU A 223 18.71 -8.88 8.12
N MET A 224 18.46 -8.80 6.83
CA MET A 224 19.36 -9.26 5.78
C MET A 224 20.37 -8.18 5.41
N ALA A 225 21.43 -8.56 4.70
CA ALA A 225 22.43 -7.62 4.17
C ALA A 225 21.84 -6.52 3.25
N SER A 226 20.68 -6.79 2.66
CA SER A 226 19.90 -5.83 1.86
C SER A 226 19.11 -4.82 2.71
N GLY A 227 19.08 -4.95 4.03
CA GLY A 227 18.24 -4.18 4.94
C GLY A 227 16.79 -4.67 5.03
N ALA A 228 16.43 -5.74 4.32
CA ALA A 228 15.10 -6.36 4.40
C ALA A 228 14.97 -7.27 5.64
N LEU A 229 13.73 -7.41 6.15
CA LEU A 229 13.44 -8.39 7.20
C LEU A 229 13.05 -9.74 6.58
N TYR A 230 13.65 -10.80 7.05
CA TYR A 230 13.38 -12.15 6.58
C TYR A 230 12.33 -12.84 7.44
N LEU A 231 11.26 -13.30 6.79
CA LEU A 231 10.23 -14.18 7.32
C LEU A 231 9.87 -15.22 6.25
N GLU A 232 9.34 -16.34 6.66
CA GLU A 232 8.89 -17.41 5.77
C GLU A 232 7.36 -17.52 5.77
N THR A 233 6.75 -17.61 4.59
CA THR A 233 5.31 -17.84 4.49
C THR A 233 5.00 -19.33 4.58
N HIS A 234 3.99 -19.68 5.38
CA HIS A 234 3.60 -21.07 5.68
C HIS A 234 2.11 -21.26 5.44
N HIS A 235 1.74 -22.27 4.65
CA HIS A 235 0.34 -22.69 4.47
C HIS A 235 -0.06 -23.57 5.66
N VAL A 236 -1.01 -23.11 6.46
CA VAL A 236 -1.50 -23.83 7.66
C VAL A 236 -2.11 -25.17 7.28
N ILE A 237 -2.92 -25.19 6.21
CA ILE A 237 -3.32 -26.42 5.52
C ILE A 237 -2.51 -26.48 4.23
N PRO A 238 -1.61 -27.49 4.09
CA PRO A 238 -0.77 -27.62 2.90
C PRO A 238 -1.58 -27.65 1.60
N LEU A 239 -1.06 -27.00 0.55
CA LEU A 239 -1.69 -27.04 -0.80
C LEU A 239 -1.87 -28.47 -1.29
N ALA A 240 -0.92 -29.35 -1.02
CA ALA A 240 -0.97 -30.78 -1.37
C ALA A 240 -2.13 -31.51 -0.68
N LEU A 241 -2.66 -30.99 0.40
CA LEU A 241 -3.84 -31.52 1.13
C LEU A 241 -5.12 -30.74 0.81
N GLY A 242 -5.12 -29.95 -0.28
CA GLY A 242 -6.29 -29.18 -0.71
C GLY A 242 -6.49 -27.87 0.05
N GLY A 243 -5.48 -27.39 0.79
CA GLY A 243 -5.54 -26.09 1.46
C GLY A 243 -5.64 -24.95 0.42
N PRO A 244 -6.43 -23.88 0.67
CA PRO A 244 -6.56 -22.77 -0.24
C PRO A 244 -5.30 -21.87 -0.20
N ASP A 245 -4.89 -21.34 -1.34
CA ASP A 245 -3.88 -20.27 -1.43
C ASP A 245 -4.54 -18.91 -1.19
N LYS A 246 -4.82 -18.63 0.08
CA LYS A 246 -5.52 -17.42 0.54
C LYS A 246 -4.94 -16.93 1.86
N ASP A 247 -5.07 -15.65 2.14
CA ASP A 247 -4.62 -14.98 3.36
C ASP A 247 -5.08 -15.69 4.64
N SER A 248 -6.30 -16.27 4.60
CA SER A 248 -6.90 -17.03 5.72
C SER A 248 -6.30 -18.43 5.93
N ASN A 249 -5.34 -18.84 5.11
CA ASN A 249 -4.62 -20.11 5.23
C ASN A 249 -3.10 -19.95 5.20
N VAL A 250 -2.59 -18.72 5.14
CA VAL A 250 -1.15 -18.45 5.09
C VAL A 250 -0.75 -17.54 6.24
N VAL A 251 0.38 -17.84 6.88
CA VAL A 251 0.97 -17.07 7.99
C VAL A 251 2.43 -16.77 7.73
N ALA A 252 2.94 -15.66 8.31
CA ALA A 252 4.35 -15.30 8.27
C ALA A 252 5.06 -15.78 9.54
N LEU A 253 6.08 -16.61 9.41
CA LEU A 253 6.81 -17.21 10.50
C LEU A 253 8.32 -16.90 10.43
N CYS A 254 9.00 -16.85 11.57
CA CYS A 254 10.44 -16.94 11.55
C CYS A 254 10.88 -18.35 11.13
N ALA A 255 12.10 -18.48 10.60
CA ALA A 255 12.62 -19.77 10.11
C ALA A 255 12.56 -20.90 11.15
N ASP A 256 12.77 -20.58 12.43
CA ASP A 256 12.66 -21.55 13.52
C ASP A 256 11.22 -22.06 13.69
N ASP A 257 10.26 -21.17 13.81
CA ASP A 257 8.85 -21.53 13.99
C ASP A 257 8.27 -22.21 12.73
N HIS A 258 8.72 -21.84 11.54
CA HIS A 258 8.33 -22.50 10.29
C HIS A 258 8.81 -23.97 10.29
N ARG A 259 10.06 -24.23 10.67
CA ARG A 259 10.57 -25.61 10.82
C ARG A 259 9.84 -26.37 11.93
N ARG A 260 9.55 -25.71 13.05
CA ARG A 260 8.78 -26.33 14.15
C ARG A 260 7.36 -26.69 13.72
N ALA A 261 6.71 -25.87 12.91
CA ALA A 261 5.37 -26.18 12.36
C ALA A 261 5.37 -27.44 11.49
N HIS A 262 6.50 -27.76 10.84
CA HIS A 262 6.63 -28.98 10.04
C HIS A 262 7.13 -30.21 10.81
N PHE A 263 8.07 -30.04 11.75
CA PHE A 263 8.89 -31.14 12.26
C PHE A 263 8.88 -31.31 13.78
N ALA A 264 8.37 -30.34 14.56
CA ALA A 264 8.37 -30.45 16.00
C ALA A 264 7.40 -31.55 16.50
N LEU A 265 7.67 -32.08 17.68
CA LEU A 265 6.78 -33.02 18.37
C LEU A 265 5.38 -32.41 18.59
N ALA A 266 5.33 -31.09 18.87
CA ALA A 266 4.11 -30.33 19.11
C ALA A 266 3.52 -29.71 17.81
N ARG A 267 3.88 -30.21 16.61
CA ARG A 267 3.44 -29.62 15.33
C ARG A 267 1.93 -29.52 15.20
N ASP A 268 1.17 -30.48 15.74
CA ASP A 268 -0.29 -30.49 15.64
C ASP A 268 -0.90 -29.37 16.49
N GLU A 269 -0.36 -29.12 17.69
CA GLU A 269 -0.74 -27.98 18.55
C GLU A 269 -0.40 -26.63 17.89
N ILE A 270 0.77 -26.57 17.26
CA ILE A 270 1.20 -25.38 16.49
C ILE A 270 0.20 -25.15 15.34
N ALA A 271 -0.17 -26.18 14.60
CA ALA A 271 -1.11 -26.06 13.48
C ALA A 271 -2.50 -25.52 13.94
N GLU A 272 -3.01 -25.96 15.08
CA GLU A 272 -4.28 -25.41 15.62
C GLU A 272 -4.15 -23.93 16.00
N ARG A 273 -3.05 -23.52 16.59
CA ARG A 273 -2.78 -22.10 16.87
C ARG A 273 -2.68 -21.26 15.58
N LEU A 274 -1.99 -21.78 14.57
CA LEU A 274 -1.84 -21.10 13.28
C LEU A 274 -3.17 -20.97 12.54
N LYS A 275 -4.10 -21.94 12.65
CA LYS A 275 -5.46 -21.82 12.12
C LYS A 275 -6.22 -20.64 12.72
N THR A 276 -6.04 -20.40 14.00
CA THR A 276 -6.66 -19.25 14.68
C THR A 276 -6.06 -17.93 14.19
N ILE A 277 -4.74 -17.86 14.10
CA ILE A 277 -4.00 -16.67 13.65
C ILE A 277 -4.36 -16.29 12.21
N ALA A 278 -4.39 -17.27 11.29
CA ALA A 278 -4.67 -17.02 9.88
C ALA A 278 -6.10 -16.48 9.60
N ARG A 279 -7.03 -16.68 10.54
CA ARG A 279 -8.44 -16.23 10.43
C ARG A 279 -8.68 -14.83 10.99
N THR A 280 -7.71 -14.28 11.70
CA THR A 280 -7.76 -12.94 12.30
C THR A 280 -7.28 -11.89 11.31
#